data_855f63c241f53bf3636af6064ce5c8fe
#
_entry.id   855f63c241f53bf3636af6064ce5c8fe
#
_cell.length_a   1.000
_cell.length_b   1.000
_cell.length_c   1.000
_cell.angle_alpha   90.00
_cell.angle_beta   90.00
_cell.angle_gamma   90.00
#
_symmetry.space_group_name_H-M   'P 1'
#
loop_
_entity.id
_entity.type
_entity.pdbx_description
1 polymer ?
#
loop_
_entity_poly.entity_id
_entity_poly.type
_entity_poly.pdbx_seq_one_letter_code
_entity_poly.pdbx_strand_id
1 'polypeptide(L)'
;FSVLIILFQKQLSTYIFHTTEYQSVFVWFAIFLLLFNFNALFLAILNGKKEILKLVIANITGSIFALIVTSILAIKYKLYGALVGLSIYQSLAFFVTLFLCYRADWFKFSYLFGKIDSDISRKFAAFALMALVSALCVPLSQMVIRSYLTSEFGVVYAGYWEAMIRLSAAYLMMITTTLGVYYLPRLAELKELSDIKKEVHLGYKYIFPLALLGGLSVFF
;
A
#
# COMPACT_ATOMS: atom_id res chain seq x y z
N PHE A 1 0.99 13.18 -13.89
CA PHE A 1 -0.16 12.37 -13.47
C PHE A 1 -1.22 13.22 -12.78
N SER A 2 -0.89 13.98 -11.71
CA SER A 2 -1.86 14.83 -11.00
C SER A 2 -2.58 15.82 -11.92
N VAL A 3 -1.85 16.46 -12.84
CA VAL A 3 -2.45 17.37 -13.83
C VAL A 3 -3.44 16.66 -14.76
N LEU A 4 -3.09 15.44 -15.21
CA LEU A 4 -4.00 14.64 -16.03
C LEU A 4 -5.29 14.28 -15.29
N ILE A 5 -5.19 13.90 -14.01
CA ILE A 5 -6.37 13.59 -13.18
C ILE A 5 -7.28 14.82 -13.05
N ILE A 6 -6.70 16.01 -12.85
CA ILE A 6 -7.48 17.26 -12.77
C ILE A 6 -8.15 17.58 -14.11
N LEU A 7 -7.44 17.42 -15.23
CA LEU A 7 -8.00 17.67 -16.55
C LEU A 7 -9.16 16.71 -16.91
N PHE A 8 -9.02 15.44 -16.52
CA PHE A 8 -10.00 14.39 -16.82
C PHE A 8 -10.97 14.09 -15.65
N GLN A 9 -11.02 14.92 -14.61
CA GLN A 9 -11.82 14.70 -13.39
C GLN A 9 -13.31 14.43 -13.70
N LYS A 10 -13.89 15.15 -14.65
CA LYS A 10 -15.29 15.01 -15.04
C LYS A 10 -15.55 13.67 -15.74
N GLN A 11 -14.69 13.30 -16.69
CA GLN A 11 -14.79 12.01 -17.39
C GLN A 11 -14.58 10.84 -16.44
N LEU A 12 -13.61 10.95 -15.54
CA LEU A 12 -13.34 9.93 -14.51
C LEU A 12 -14.53 9.78 -13.56
N SER A 13 -15.13 10.89 -13.11
CA SER A 13 -16.31 10.83 -12.23
C SER A 13 -17.50 10.18 -12.93
N THR A 14 -17.77 10.54 -14.19
CA THR A 14 -18.86 9.96 -14.97
C THR A 14 -18.60 8.47 -15.26
N TYR A 15 -17.37 8.11 -15.56
CA TYR A 15 -17.02 6.71 -15.87
C TYR A 15 -17.08 5.79 -14.66
N ILE A 16 -16.59 6.25 -13.49
CA ILE A 16 -16.48 5.40 -12.28
C ILE A 16 -17.76 5.45 -11.44
N PHE A 17 -18.34 6.64 -11.25
CA PHE A 17 -19.49 6.84 -10.36
C PHE A 17 -20.81 7.04 -11.10
N HIS A 18 -20.78 7.10 -12.42
CA HIS A 18 -21.96 7.41 -13.28
C HIS A 18 -22.64 8.74 -12.94
N THR A 19 -21.95 9.62 -12.21
CA THR A 19 -22.43 10.96 -11.82
C THR A 19 -21.28 11.97 -11.89
N THR A 20 -21.61 13.26 -11.98
CA THR A 20 -20.61 14.35 -11.93
C THR A 20 -20.42 14.92 -10.53
N GLU A 21 -21.20 14.47 -9.54
CA GLU A 21 -21.17 15.00 -8.17
C GLU A 21 -19.83 14.76 -7.47
N TYR A 22 -19.14 13.68 -7.81
CA TYR A 22 -17.87 13.27 -7.16
C TYR A 22 -16.62 13.77 -7.89
N GLN A 23 -16.72 14.66 -8.86
CA GLN A 23 -15.57 15.19 -9.60
C GLN A 23 -14.54 15.86 -8.69
N SER A 24 -14.98 16.55 -7.63
CA SER A 24 -14.10 17.20 -6.67
C SER A 24 -13.27 16.22 -5.83
N VAL A 25 -13.68 14.96 -5.69
CA VAL A 25 -12.87 13.90 -5.04
C VAL A 25 -11.57 13.66 -5.80
N PHE A 26 -11.63 13.67 -7.15
CA PHE A 26 -10.45 13.51 -8.00
C PHE A 26 -9.50 14.71 -7.92
N VAL A 27 -10.04 15.91 -7.68
CA VAL A 27 -9.21 17.11 -7.43
C VAL A 27 -8.45 16.96 -6.14
N TRP A 28 -9.11 16.59 -5.05
CA TRP A 28 -8.47 16.34 -3.76
C TRP A 28 -7.41 15.24 -3.88
N PHE A 29 -7.77 14.14 -4.53
CA PHE A 29 -6.82 13.05 -4.78
C PHE A 29 -5.58 13.52 -5.55
N ALA A 30 -5.75 14.31 -6.62
CA ALA A 30 -4.65 14.80 -7.43
C ALA A 30 -3.72 15.75 -6.67
N ILE A 31 -4.28 16.64 -5.83
CA ILE A 31 -3.49 17.56 -5.00
C ILE A 31 -2.67 16.79 -3.97
N PHE A 32 -3.29 15.84 -3.30
CA PHE A 32 -2.63 15.07 -2.24
C PHE A 32 -1.74 13.93 -2.76
N LEU A 33 -1.83 13.56 -4.04
CA LEU A 33 -1.02 12.51 -4.65
C LEU A 33 0.49 12.77 -4.53
N LEU A 34 0.92 14.03 -4.57
CA LEU A 34 2.33 14.42 -4.36
C LEU A 34 2.80 14.06 -2.95
N LEU A 35 2.04 14.44 -1.93
CA LEU A 35 2.36 14.12 -0.54
C LEU A 35 2.34 12.62 -0.28
N PHE A 36 1.43 11.90 -0.91
CA PHE A 36 1.38 10.44 -0.90
C PHE A 36 2.68 9.82 -1.41
N ASN A 37 3.17 10.27 -2.58
CA ASN A 37 4.42 9.76 -3.15
C ASN A 37 5.63 10.07 -2.26
N PHE A 38 5.70 11.26 -1.68
CA PHE A 38 6.75 11.60 -0.71
C PHE A 38 6.67 10.74 0.56
N ASN A 39 5.47 10.46 1.06
CA ASN A 39 5.30 9.56 2.20
C ASN A 39 5.83 8.16 1.88
N ALA A 40 5.48 7.61 0.71
CA ALA A 40 5.97 6.30 0.27
C ALA A 40 7.51 6.29 0.13
N LEU A 41 8.10 7.37 -0.40
CA LEU A 41 9.55 7.52 -0.48
C LEU A 41 10.21 7.51 0.89
N PHE A 42 9.71 8.29 1.86
CA PHE A 42 10.28 8.31 3.21
C PHE A 42 10.13 6.99 3.95
N LEU A 43 8.98 6.31 3.80
CA LEU A 43 8.80 4.96 4.35
C LEU A 43 9.80 3.96 3.74
N ALA A 44 10.03 4.04 2.43
CA ALA A 44 11.04 3.20 1.76
C ALA A 44 12.46 3.50 2.26
N ILE A 45 12.80 4.76 2.51
CA ILE A 45 14.10 5.16 3.07
C ILE A 45 14.25 4.63 4.50
N LEU A 46 13.22 4.77 5.37
CA LEU A 46 13.23 4.23 6.73
C LEU A 46 13.43 2.70 6.73
N ASN A 47 12.76 2.01 5.82
CA ASN A 47 12.91 0.56 5.64
C ASN A 47 14.33 0.20 5.17
N GLY A 48 14.86 0.90 4.18
CA GLY A 48 16.23 0.70 3.66
C GLY A 48 17.32 1.01 4.69
N LYS A 49 17.06 1.94 5.61
CA LYS A 49 17.95 2.25 6.75
C LYS A 49 17.79 1.30 7.94
N LYS A 50 16.90 0.29 7.83
CA LYS A 50 16.57 -0.66 8.91
C LYS A 50 16.05 0.03 10.19
N GLU A 51 15.49 1.22 10.06
CA GLU A 51 14.86 1.98 11.16
C GLU A 51 13.44 1.45 11.44
N ILE A 52 13.35 0.17 11.80
CA ILE A 52 12.09 -0.57 11.91
C ILE A 52 11.15 0.08 12.92
N LEU A 53 11.68 0.56 14.04
CA LEU A 53 10.85 1.22 15.06
C LEU A 53 10.17 2.48 14.53
N LYS A 54 10.91 3.34 13.82
CA LYS A 54 10.35 4.57 13.22
C LYS A 54 9.35 4.23 12.11
N LEU A 55 9.63 3.20 11.33
CA LEU A 55 8.72 2.68 10.31
C LEU A 55 7.38 2.22 10.91
N VAL A 56 7.44 1.44 11.99
CA VAL A 56 6.25 0.94 12.70
C VAL A 56 5.45 2.11 13.31
N ILE A 57 6.12 3.05 13.97
CA ILE A 57 5.47 4.25 14.54
C ILE A 57 4.79 5.06 13.43
N ALA A 58 5.46 5.28 12.28
CA ALA A 58 4.88 6.00 11.14
C ALA A 58 3.61 5.31 10.63
N ASN A 59 3.64 3.99 10.47
CA ASN A 59 2.50 3.21 9.99
C ASN A 59 1.34 3.20 10.98
N ILE A 60 1.61 2.99 12.28
CA ILE A 60 0.57 3.00 13.33
C ILE A 60 -0.07 4.38 13.41
N THR A 61 0.74 5.42 13.53
CA THR A 61 0.25 6.80 13.63
C THR A 61 -0.52 7.19 12.37
N GLY A 62 -0.01 6.83 11.18
CA GLY A 62 -0.70 7.04 9.91
C GLY A 62 -2.06 6.35 9.87
N SER A 63 -2.16 5.11 10.36
CA SER A 63 -3.41 4.35 10.41
C SER A 63 -4.42 4.95 11.39
N ILE A 64 -3.97 5.43 12.56
CA ILE A 64 -4.82 6.12 13.54
C ILE A 64 -5.36 7.43 12.94
N PHE A 65 -4.49 8.22 12.31
CA PHE A 65 -4.89 9.44 11.61
C PHE A 65 -5.91 9.16 10.50
N ALA A 66 -5.65 8.11 9.71
CA ALA A 66 -6.56 7.65 8.66
C ALA A 66 -7.94 7.35 9.22
N LEU A 67 -7.99 6.56 10.31
CA LEU A 67 -9.25 6.20 10.96
C LEU A 67 -10.02 7.43 11.44
N ILE A 68 -9.36 8.32 12.16
CA ILE A 68 -9.99 9.53 12.72
C ILE A 68 -10.52 10.42 11.60
N VAL A 69 -9.67 10.78 10.64
CA VAL A 69 -10.04 11.70 9.56
C VAL A 69 -11.15 11.12 8.69
N THR A 70 -11.02 9.85 8.29
CA THR A 70 -12.03 9.20 7.45
C THR A 70 -13.36 9.05 8.19
N SER A 71 -13.34 8.70 9.48
CA SER A 71 -14.56 8.58 10.28
C SER A 71 -15.28 9.93 10.44
N ILE A 72 -14.55 10.99 10.77
CA ILE A 72 -15.13 12.34 10.92
C ILE A 72 -15.75 12.81 9.59
N LEU A 73 -15.02 12.64 8.49
CA LEU A 73 -15.50 13.04 7.17
C LEU A 73 -16.70 12.19 6.71
N ALA A 74 -16.69 10.89 6.97
CA ALA A 74 -17.79 9.99 6.64
C ALA A 74 -19.06 10.30 7.42
N ILE A 75 -18.95 10.61 8.72
CA ILE A 75 -20.09 11.00 9.55
C ILE A 75 -20.68 12.34 9.06
N LYS A 76 -19.83 13.32 8.74
CA LYS A 76 -20.27 14.65 8.39
C LYS A 76 -20.78 14.75 6.95
N TYR A 77 -20.12 14.10 5.99
CA TYR A 77 -20.39 14.23 4.56
C TYR A 77 -20.79 12.90 3.89
N LYS A 78 -21.13 11.87 4.67
CA LYS A 78 -21.56 10.55 4.18
C LYS A 78 -20.55 9.96 3.17
N LEU A 79 -21.06 9.48 2.04
CA LEU A 79 -20.24 8.84 1.00
C LEU A 79 -19.16 9.77 0.43
N TYR A 80 -19.50 11.04 0.17
CA TYR A 80 -18.52 12.03 -0.31
C TYR A 80 -17.36 12.20 0.68
N GLY A 81 -17.67 12.35 1.97
CA GLY A 81 -16.65 12.47 3.01
C GLY A 81 -15.78 11.24 3.15
N ALA A 82 -16.36 10.05 3.01
CA ALA A 82 -15.59 8.80 3.02
C ALA A 82 -14.60 8.71 1.84
N LEU A 83 -15.03 9.09 0.64
CA LEU A 83 -14.18 9.09 -0.56
C LEU A 83 -13.04 10.11 -0.45
N VAL A 84 -13.33 11.32 0.03
CA VAL A 84 -12.31 12.35 0.29
C VAL A 84 -11.36 11.89 1.39
N GLY A 85 -11.86 11.34 2.48
CA GLY A 85 -11.06 10.79 3.58
C GLY A 85 -10.08 9.72 3.11
N LEU A 86 -10.55 8.78 2.30
CA LEU A 86 -9.72 7.74 1.67
C LEU A 86 -8.67 8.30 0.70
N SER A 87 -8.91 9.45 0.10
CA SER A 87 -7.95 10.11 -0.79
C SER A 87 -6.85 10.86 -0.04
N ILE A 88 -7.16 11.34 1.17
CA ILE A 88 -6.28 12.25 1.93
C ILE A 88 -5.45 11.52 2.99
N TYR A 89 -5.94 10.42 3.57
CA TYR A 89 -5.36 9.83 4.78
C TYR A 89 -3.86 9.50 4.69
N GLN A 90 -3.41 8.91 3.60
CA GLN A 90 -2.00 8.58 3.43
C GLN A 90 -1.12 9.81 3.23
N SER A 91 -1.69 10.87 2.68
CA SER A 91 -0.99 12.14 2.50
C SER A 91 -0.79 12.86 3.82
N LEU A 92 -1.73 12.74 4.76
CA LEU A 92 -1.58 13.28 6.12
C LEU A 92 -0.50 12.53 6.91
N ALA A 93 -0.35 11.23 6.69
CA ALA A 93 0.72 10.44 7.29
C ALA A 93 2.13 10.95 6.89
N PHE A 94 2.26 11.64 5.75
CA PHE A 94 3.50 12.28 5.30
C PHE A 94 4.13 13.19 6.37
N PHE A 95 3.33 14.00 7.04
CA PHE A 95 3.85 14.93 8.06
C PHE A 95 4.48 14.19 9.23
N VAL A 96 3.88 13.08 9.67
CA VAL A 96 4.43 12.23 10.73
C VAL A 96 5.73 11.57 10.27
N THR A 97 5.71 10.99 9.08
CA THR A 97 6.88 10.31 8.52
C THR A 97 8.04 11.27 8.29
N LEU A 98 7.75 12.46 7.76
CA LEU A 98 8.74 13.54 7.60
C LEU A 98 9.36 13.94 8.94
N PHE A 99 8.54 14.13 9.97
CA PHE A 99 9.03 14.46 11.31
C PHE A 99 9.94 13.38 11.90
N LEU A 100 9.57 12.10 11.71
CA LEU A 100 10.40 10.97 12.16
C LEU A 100 11.72 10.87 11.37
N CYS A 101 11.70 11.16 10.08
CA CYS A 101 12.90 11.23 9.26
C CYS A 101 13.79 12.41 9.65
N TYR A 102 13.19 13.58 9.89
CA TYR A 102 13.93 14.78 10.28
C TYR A 102 14.68 14.60 11.60
N ARG A 103 14.12 13.85 12.55
CA ARG A 103 14.77 13.49 13.83
C ARG A 103 15.81 12.36 13.72
N ALA A 104 16.07 11.85 12.53
CA ALA A 104 17.07 10.81 12.32
C ALA A 104 18.44 11.43 12.06
N ASP A 105 19.49 10.93 12.73
CA ASP A 105 20.87 11.47 12.63
C ASP A 105 21.45 11.40 11.22
N TRP A 106 20.97 10.48 10.39
CA TRP A 106 21.40 10.29 9.01
C TRP A 106 20.69 11.20 8.01
N PHE A 107 19.59 11.88 8.41
CA PHE A 107 18.79 12.69 7.49
C PHE A 107 19.39 14.08 7.32
N LYS A 108 19.79 14.40 6.10
CA LYS A 108 20.16 15.77 5.70
C LYS A 108 19.35 16.15 4.47
N PHE A 109 18.69 17.29 4.55
CA PHE A 109 17.84 17.78 3.46
C PHE A 109 18.63 17.96 2.15
N SER A 110 19.94 18.23 2.24
CA SER A 110 20.84 18.32 1.09
C SER A 110 20.97 17.04 0.27
N TYR A 111 20.67 15.87 0.86
CA TYR A 111 20.72 14.59 0.13
C TYR A 111 19.55 14.37 -0.83
N LEU A 112 18.48 15.17 -0.70
CA LEU A 112 17.36 15.15 -1.64
C LEU A 112 17.71 15.87 -2.96
N PHE A 113 18.75 16.70 -2.97
CA PHE A 113 19.19 17.49 -4.12
C PHE A 113 20.63 17.08 -4.47
N GLY A 114 20.79 15.96 -5.14
CA GLY A 114 22.08 15.44 -5.59
C GLY A 114 22.18 15.34 -7.11
N LYS A 115 23.38 15.06 -7.62
CA LYS A 115 23.55 14.72 -9.04
C LYS A 115 22.94 13.33 -9.28
N ILE A 116 22.19 13.22 -10.37
CA ILE A 116 21.58 11.95 -10.79
C ILE A 116 22.68 11.09 -11.43
N ASP A 117 22.97 9.95 -10.83
CA ASP A 117 23.83 8.92 -11.40
C ASP A 117 23.03 8.09 -12.41
N SER A 118 23.51 8.05 -13.65
CA SER A 118 22.86 7.37 -14.77
C SER A 118 22.75 5.86 -14.56
N ASP A 119 23.78 5.22 -13.98
CA ASP A 119 23.78 3.77 -13.76
C ASP A 119 22.82 3.36 -12.65
N ILE A 120 22.78 4.14 -11.57
CA ILE A 120 21.81 3.93 -10.48
C ILE A 120 20.41 4.18 -11.00
N SER A 121 20.18 5.25 -11.77
CA SER A 121 18.89 5.58 -12.35
C SER A 121 18.37 4.46 -13.27
N ARG A 122 19.23 3.85 -14.10
CA ARG A 122 18.87 2.73 -14.97
C ARG A 122 18.45 1.48 -14.18
N LYS A 123 19.17 1.16 -13.08
CA LYS A 123 18.79 0.06 -12.20
C LYS A 123 17.44 0.31 -11.54
N PHE A 124 17.22 1.51 -11.02
CA PHE A 124 15.93 1.90 -10.45
C PHE A 124 14.79 1.83 -11.46
N ALA A 125 15.01 2.27 -12.71
CA ALA A 125 14.02 2.17 -13.77
C ALA A 125 13.62 0.72 -14.07
N ALA A 126 14.58 -0.21 -14.10
CA ALA A 126 14.29 -1.63 -14.29
C ALA A 126 13.45 -2.21 -13.15
N PHE A 127 13.80 -1.91 -11.90
CA PHE A 127 13.00 -2.32 -10.73
C PHE A 127 11.61 -1.66 -10.72
N ALA A 128 11.53 -0.38 -11.09
CA ALA A 128 10.27 0.34 -11.18
C ALA A 128 9.33 -0.27 -12.24
N LEU A 129 9.88 -0.69 -13.39
CA LEU A 129 9.11 -1.36 -14.43
C LEU A 129 8.56 -2.71 -13.95
N MET A 130 9.39 -3.52 -13.28
CA MET A 130 8.96 -4.79 -12.69
C MET A 130 7.85 -4.58 -11.64
N ALA A 131 8.03 -3.58 -10.75
CA ALA A 131 7.04 -3.23 -9.75
C ALA A 131 5.74 -2.70 -10.38
N LEU A 132 5.83 -1.93 -11.47
CA LEU A 132 4.67 -1.41 -12.20
C LEU A 132 3.83 -2.54 -12.79
N VAL A 133 4.46 -3.50 -13.45
CA VAL A 133 3.76 -4.68 -14.01
C VAL A 133 3.04 -5.43 -12.89
N SER A 134 3.73 -5.73 -11.78
CA SER A 134 3.15 -6.43 -10.63
C SER A 134 1.99 -5.64 -10.00
N ALA A 135 2.14 -4.32 -9.87
CA ALA A 135 1.12 -3.43 -9.30
C ALA A 135 -0.12 -3.30 -10.19
N LEU A 136 0.01 -3.50 -11.51
CA LEU A 136 -1.13 -3.45 -12.45
C LEU A 136 -1.83 -4.81 -12.56
N CYS A 137 -1.09 -5.91 -12.59
CA CYS A 137 -1.67 -7.25 -12.81
C CYS A 137 -2.72 -7.62 -11.76
N VAL A 138 -2.45 -7.40 -10.48
CA VAL A 138 -3.36 -7.79 -9.40
C VAL A 138 -4.67 -6.98 -9.43
N PRO A 139 -4.66 -5.63 -9.43
CA PRO A 139 -5.90 -4.85 -9.49
C PRO A 139 -6.70 -5.09 -10.76
N LEU A 140 -6.03 -5.25 -11.93
CA LEU A 140 -6.71 -5.54 -13.18
C LEU A 140 -7.41 -6.91 -13.14
N SER A 141 -6.76 -7.94 -12.62
CA SER A 141 -7.37 -9.25 -12.43
C SER A 141 -8.60 -9.18 -11.52
N GLN A 142 -8.50 -8.48 -10.39
CA GLN A 142 -9.61 -8.28 -9.47
C GLN A 142 -10.77 -7.50 -10.13
N MET A 143 -10.46 -6.50 -10.95
CA MET A 143 -11.46 -5.72 -11.66
C MET A 143 -12.21 -6.57 -12.69
N VAL A 144 -11.51 -7.41 -13.45
CA VAL A 144 -12.11 -8.33 -14.44
C VAL A 144 -13.01 -9.34 -13.74
N ILE A 145 -12.54 -9.98 -12.66
CA ILE A 145 -13.33 -10.95 -11.90
C ILE A 145 -14.59 -10.29 -11.32
N ARG A 146 -14.44 -9.10 -10.72
CA ARG A 146 -15.58 -8.36 -10.16
C ARG A 146 -16.60 -7.99 -11.24
N SER A 147 -16.13 -7.50 -12.41
CA SER A 147 -17.00 -7.15 -13.53
C SER A 147 -17.78 -8.38 -14.01
N TYR A 148 -17.10 -9.52 -14.17
CA TYR A 148 -17.73 -10.78 -14.56
C TYR A 148 -18.79 -11.25 -13.53
N LEU A 149 -18.44 -11.25 -12.25
CA LEU A 149 -19.38 -11.65 -11.20
C LEU A 149 -20.60 -10.72 -11.14
N THR A 150 -20.40 -9.43 -11.37
CA THR A 150 -21.49 -8.46 -11.36
C THR A 150 -22.44 -8.66 -12.55
N SER A 151 -21.88 -8.97 -13.73
CA SER A 151 -22.70 -9.16 -14.97
C SER A 151 -23.47 -10.48 -14.94
N GLU A 152 -22.86 -11.58 -14.47
CA GLU A 152 -23.48 -12.92 -14.52
C GLU A 152 -24.34 -13.23 -13.30
N PHE A 153 -23.90 -12.80 -12.12
CA PHE A 153 -24.53 -13.20 -10.85
C PHE A 153 -25.14 -12.02 -10.06
N GLY A 154 -24.84 -10.80 -10.45
CA GLY A 154 -25.32 -9.57 -9.80
C GLY A 154 -24.40 -9.03 -8.71
N VAL A 155 -24.69 -7.78 -8.29
CA VAL A 155 -23.84 -6.98 -7.37
C VAL A 155 -23.64 -7.65 -6.01
N VAL A 156 -24.62 -8.40 -5.52
CA VAL A 156 -24.54 -9.07 -4.21
C VAL A 156 -23.42 -10.11 -4.17
N TYR A 157 -23.28 -10.91 -5.21
CA TYR A 157 -22.21 -11.92 -5.31
C TYR A 157 -20.83 -11.29 -5.47
N ALA A 158 -20.74 -10.19 -6.21
CA ALA A 158 -19.51 -9.41 -6.26
C ALA A 158 -19.14 -8.84 -4.88
N GLY A 159 -20.13 -8.47 -4.06
CA GLY A 159 -19.93 -8.05 -2.67
C GLY A 159 -19.40 -9.18 -1.77
N TYR A 160 -19.93 -10.39 -1.89
CA TYR A 160 -19.42 -11.57 -1.16
C TYR A 160 -17.98 -11.89 -1.56
N TRP A 161 -17.66 -11.84 -2.84
CA TRP A 161 -16.30 -12.01 -3.35
C TRP A 161 -15.33 -11.00 -2.73
N GLU A 162 -15.72 -9.73 -2.72
CA GLU A 162 -14.90 -8.66 -2.12
C GLU A 162 -14.67 -8.88 -0.62
N ALA A 163 -15.70 -9.27 0.11
CA ALA A 163 -15.58 -9.58 1.54
C ALA A 163 -14.60 -10.73 1.80
N MET A 164 -14.70 -11.81 1.02
CA MET A 164 -13.78 -12.96 1.11
C MET A 164 -12.34 -12.58 0.79
N ILE A 165 -12.12 -11.78 -0.27
CA ILE A 165 -10.78 -11.31 -0.63
C ILE A 165 -10.18 -10.43 0.48
N ARG A 166 -10.97 -9.52 1.07
CA ARG A 166 -10.50 -8.66 2.17
C ARG A 166 -10.16 -9.46 3.42
N LEU A 167 -10.96 -10.44 3.77
CA LEU A 167 -10.72 -11.33 4.90
C LEU A 167 -9.42 -12.13 4.69
N SER A 168 -9.28 -12.73 3.50
CA SER A 168 -8.06 -13.46 3.11
C SER A 168 -6.83 -12.57 3.11
N ALA A 169 -6.95 -11.33 2.59
CA ALA A 169 -5.85 -10.38 2.57
C ALA A 169 -5.41 -9.96 3.97
N ALA A 170 -6.34 -9.73 4.90
CA ALA A 170 -6.03 -9.39 6.28
C ALA A 170 -5.22 -10.52 6.96
N TYR A 171 -5.63 -11.76 6.74
CA TYR A 171 -4.94 -12.94 7.24
C TYR A 171 -3.55 -13.12 6.60
N LEU A 172 -3.48 -13.06 5.26
CA LEU A 172 -2.22 -13.17 4.52
C LEU A 172 -1.23 -12.06 4.87
N MET A 173 -1.72 -10.86 5.22
CA MET A 173 -0.88 -9.74 5.63
C MET A 173 -0.03 -10.08 6.86
N MET A 174 -0.54 -10.84 7.82
CA MET A 174 0.24 -11.27 8.99
C MET A 174 1.44 -12.13 8.58
N ILE A 175 1.22 -13.07 7.65
CA ILE A 175 2.27 -13.97 7.16
C ILE A 175 3.26 -13.22 6.27
N THR A 176 2.77 -12.48 5.28
CA THR A 176 3.61 -11.79 4.31
C THR A 176 4.44 -10.68 4.93
N THR A 177 3.91 -9.97 5.94
CA THR A 177 4.67 -8.96 6.67
C THR A 177 5.83 -9.61 7.45
N THR A 178 5.57 -10.71 8.14
CA THR A 178 6.62 -11.45 8.86
C THR A 178 7.70 -11.96 7.90
N LEU A 179 7.30 -12.51 6.76
CA LEU A 179 8.22 -12.96 5.71
C LEU A 179 9.04 -11.80 5.12
N GLY A 180 8.41 -10.67 4.83
CA GLY A 180 9.06 -9.52 4.18
C GLY A 180 9.98 -8.74 5.11
N VAL A 181 9.60 -8.55 6.36
CA VAL A 181 10.34 -7.70 7.31
C VAL A 181 11.46 -8.46 8.01
N TYR A 182 11.23 -9.72 8.35
CA TYR A 182 12.20 -10.52 9.12
C TYR A 182 12.92 -11.56 8.26
N TYR A 183 12.16 -12.37 7.55
CA TYR A 183 12.72 -13.60 6.94
C TYR A 183 13.56 -13.31 5.68
N LEU A 184 13.09 -12.42 4.82
CA LEU A 184 13.79 -12.05 3.58
C LEU A 184 15.16 -11.38 3.85
N PRO A 185 15.29 -10.38 4.76
CA PRO A 185 16.58 -9.82 5.13
C PRO A 185 17.50 -10.84 5.78
N ARG A 186 16.95 -11.75 6.62
CA ARG A 186 17.71 -12.82 7.25
C ARG A 186 18.31 -13.77 6.24
N LEU A 187 17.54 -14.23 5.26
CA LEU A 187 18.03 -15.07 4.17
C LEU A 187 19.11 -14.37 3.33
N ALA A 188 18.98 -13.07 3.11
CA ALA A 188 19.95 -12.30 2.34
C ALA A 188 21.31 -12.13 3.06
N GLU A 189 21.35 -12.26 4.38
CA GLU A 189 22.58 -12.23 5.19
C GLU A 189 23.35 -13.56 5.20
N LEU A 190 22.66 -14.68 4.94
CA LEU A 190 23.26 -16.01 4.94
C LEU A 190 24.00 -16.25 3.63
N LYS A 191 25.27 -16.69 3.74
CA LYS A 191 26.13 -16.98 2.57
C LYS A 191 26.25 -18.48 2.28
N GLU A 192 26.07 -19.32 3.29
CA GLU A 192 26.20 -20.77 3.13
C GLU A 192 24.87 -21.45 2.83
N LEU A 193 24.86 -22.33 1.84
CA LEU A 193 23.68 -23.07 1.41
C LEU A 193 23.09 -23.96 2.53
N SER A 194 23.93 -24.46 3.42
CA SER A 194 23.54 -25.24 4.60
C SER A 194 22.68 -24.44 5.56
N ASP A 195 23.06 -23.19 5.82
CA ASP A 195 22.37 -22.29 6.75
C ASP A 195 21.08 -21.76 6.14
N ILE A 196 21.09 -21.46 4.84
CA ILE A 196 19.88 -21.11 4.08
C ILE A 196 18.85 -22.25 4.17
N LYS A 197 19.26 -23.52 3.96
CA LYS A 197 18.36 -24.68 4.07
C LYS A 197 17.78 -24.84 5.48
N LYS A 198 18.58 -24.66 6.52
CA LYS A 198 18.11 -24.70 7.91
C LYS A 198 17.08 -23.61 8.20
N GLU A 199 17.38 -22.39 7.78
CA GLU A 199 16.47 -21.25 7.98
C GLU A 199 15.15 -21.43 7.22
N VAL A 200 15.20 -21.90 5.97
CA VAL A 200 14.01 -22.24 5.18
C VAL A 200 13.18 -23.34 5.86
N HIS A 201 13.82 -24.38 6.37
CA HIS A 201 13.13 -25.47 7.08
C HIS A 201 12.46 -24.98 8.38
N LEU A 202 13.13 -24.12 9.14
CA LEU A 202 12.55 -23.47 10.32
C LEU A 202 11.35 -22.58 9.93
N GLY A 203 11.47 -21.80 8.87
CA GLY A 203 10.38 -20.99 8.34
C GLY A 203 9.16 -21.84 8.00
N TYR A 204 9.33 -22.92 7.26
CA TYR A 204 8.24 -23.86 6.96
C TYR A 204 7.62 -24.47 8.22
N LYS A 205 8.42 -24.86 9.19
CA LYS A 205 7.95 -25.47 10.45
C LYS A 205 7.01 -24.56 11.25
N TYR A 206 7.24 -23.24 11.25
CA TYR A 206 6.43 -22.28 12.01
C TYR A 206 5.33 -21.63 11.17
N ILE A 207 5.64 -21.27 9.93
CA ILE A 207 4.71 -20.50 9.09
C ILE A 207 3.62 -21.42 8.50
N PHE A 208 3.98 -22.66 8.13
CA PHE A 208 3.02 -23.60 7.53
C PHE A 208 1.83 -23.95 8.46
N PRO A 209 2.05 -24.32 9.76
CA PRO A 209 0.94 -24.56 10.67
C PRO A 209 0.08 -23.31 10.90
N LEU A 210 0.73 -22.14 11.01
CA LEU A 210 0.01 -20.87 11.16
C LEU A 210 -0.86 -20.57 9.93
N ALA A 211 -0.33 -20.81 8.74
CA ALA A 211 -1.05 -20.65 7.49
C ALA A 211 -2.25 -21.60 7.40
N LEU A 212 -2.08 -22.82 7.84
CA LEU A 212 -3.10 -23.85 7.82
C LEU A 212 -4.22 -23.57 8.83
N LEU A 213 -3.86 -23.15 10.04
CA LEU A 213 -4.82 -22.74 11.07
C LEU A 213 -5.68 -21.57 10.64
N GLY A 214 -5.07 -20.54 10.03
CA GLY A 214 -5.83 -19.41 9.54
C GLY A 214 -6.70 -19.75 8.34
N GLY A 215 -6.24 -20.58 7.41
CA GLY A 215 -7.07 -21.09 6.31
C GLY A 215 -8.30 -21.86 6.83
N LEU A 216 -8.11 -22.70 7.84
CA LEU A 216 -9.21 -23.42 8.49
C LEU A 216 -10.18 -22.48 9.22
N SER A 217 -9.67 -21.43 9.89
CA SER A 217 -10.53 -20.46 10.61
C SER A 217 -11.40 -19.61 9.69
N VAL A 218 -11.04 -19.50 8.42
CA VAL A 218 -11.87 -18.80 7.41
C VAL A 218 -12.89 -19.74 6.77
N PHE A 219 -12.63 -21.05 6.83
CA PHE A 219 -13.52 -22.05 6.24
C PHE A 219 -14.68 -22.43 7.19
N PHE A 220 -14.47 -22.36 8.50
CA PHE A 220 -15.46 -22.61 9.55
C PHE A 220 -15.97 -21.29 10.15
#